data_18c65229dceb2bd305ac7d2f3a9269b0
#
_entry.id   18c65229dceb2bd305ac7d2f3a9269b0
#
_cell.length_a   1.000
_cell.length_b   1.000
_cell.length_c   1.000
_cell.angle_alpha   90.00
_cell.angle_beta   90.00
_cell.angle_gamma   90.00
#
_symmetry.space_group_name_H-M   'P 1'
#
loop_
_entity.id
_entity.type
_entity.pdbx_description
1 polymer ?
#
loop_
_entity_poly.entity_id
_entity_poly.type
_entity_poly.pdbx_seq_one_letter_code
_entity_poly.pdbx_strand_id
1 'polypeptide(L)'
;MEIKIICKKENYKMYEEKLKKAGFSINQMSHLTFKEDDYVPDCIIGKKEDYFEIINYHQIVYVESFGNDKILHTLTDTFSISEKIYEVEGMYLNQGFIRISKSIVINKKMISKIKPMLNSKYQLLMKNNTTIYVSRNYLQNFKENIGL
;
A
#
# COMPACT_ATOMS: atom_id res chain seq x y z
N MET A 1 -13.04 6.51 20.27
CA MET A 1 -12.55 5.78 19.09
C MET A 1 -11.22 6.39 18.65
N GLU A 2 -10.24 5.57 18.47
CA GLU A 2 -8.91 6.03 18.03
C GLU A 2 -8.82 6.14 16.51
N ILE A 3 -8.13 7.16 16.04
CA ILE A 3 -7.96 7.43 14.60
C ILE A 3 -6.54 7.92 14.32
N LYS A 4 -6.02 7.50 13.17
CA LYS A 4 -4.75 7.96 12.63
C LYS A 4 -5.00 9.06 11.59
N ILE A 5 -4.12 10.06 11.54
CA ILE A 5 -4.21 11.16 10.58
C ILE A 5 -3.12 11.04 9.53
N ILE A 6 -3.50 11.08 8.26
CA ILE A 6 -2.61 11.17 7.11
C ILE A 6 -2.98 12.42 6.33
N CYS A 7 -2.13 13.44 6.40
CA CYS A 7 -2.39 14.72 5.75
C CYS A 7 -1.10 15.49 5.52
N LYS A 8 -1.18 16.61 4.82
CA LYS A 8 -0.08 17.56 4.70
C LYS A 8 0.31 18.08 6.08
N LYS A 9 1.61 18.21 6.32
CA LYS A 9 2.15 18.63 7.62
C LYS A 9 1.51 19.94 8.11
N GLU A 10 1.31 20.88 7.23
CA GLU A 10 0.73 22.19 7.53
C GLU A 10 -0.72 22.13 8.02
N ASN A 11 -1.44 21.06 7.65
CA ASN A 11 -2.85 20.88 8.00
C ASN A 11 -3.07 19.96 9.21
N TYR A 12 -2.02 19.29 9.67
CA TYR A 12 -2.12 18.26 10.71
C TYR A 12 -2.79 18.78 11.99
N LYS A 13 -2.31 19.93 12.48
CA LYS A 13 -2.80 20.49 13.73
C LYS A 13 -4.28 20.85 13.66
N MET A 14 -4.71 21.37 12.54
CA MET A 14 -6.13 21.70 12.30
C MET A 14 -7.01 20.45 12.34
N TYR A 15 -6.61 19.38 11.65
CA TYR A 15 -7.37 18.13 11.66
C TYR A 15 -7.34 17.46 13.02
N GLU A 16 -6.21 17.48 13.71
CA GLU A 16 -6.10 16.95 15.07
C GLU A 16 -7.11 17.60 16.01
N GLU A 17 -7.18 18.93 16.03
CA GLU A 17 -8.11 19.68 16.85
C GLU A 17 -9.58 19.37 16.51
N LYS A 18 -9.90 19.35 15.21
CA LYS A 18 -11.26 19.04 14.75
C LYS A 18 -11.70 17.63 15.11
N LEU A 19 -10.83 16.65 14.94
CA LEU A 19 -11.13 15.27 15.26
C LEU A 19 -11.28 15.04 16.76
N LYS A 20 -10.43 15.68 17.58
CA LYS A 20 -10.56 15.63 19.03
C LYS A 20 -11.89 16.22 19.50
N LYS A 21 -12.32 17.35 18.93
CA LYS A 21 -13.62 17.94 19.21
C LYS A 21 -14.78 17.03 18.81
N ALA A 22 -14.61 16.23 17.79
CA ALA A 22 -15.60 15.25 17.34
C ALA A 22 -15.61 13.98 18.18
N GLY A 23 -14.75 13.86 19.19
CA GLY A 23 -14.70 12.71 20.09
C GLY A 23 -13.69 11.63 19.74
N PHE A 24 -12.81 11.89 18.79
CA PHE A 24 -11.74 10.95 18.43
C PHE A 24 -10.47 11.19 19.26
N SER A 25 -9.78 10.10 19.57
CA SER A 25 -8.42 10.15 20.11
C SER A 25 -7.42 9.89 18.98
N ILE A 26 -6.33 10.64 18.93
CA ILE A 26 -5.34 10.50 17.89
C ILE A 26 -4.30 9.45 18.30
N ASN A 27 -4.17 8.41 17.46
CA ASN A 27 -3.19 7.35 17.68
C ASN A 27 -2.68 6.89 16.31
N GLN A 28 -1.40 7.13 16.01
CA GLN A 28 -0.79 6.81 14.72
C GLN A 28 -0.68 5.29 14.46
N MET A 29 -0.95 4.47 15.47
CA MET A 29 -1.02 3.01 15.33
C MET A 29 -2.45 2.51 15.10
N SER A 30 -3.42 3.39 15.04
CA SER A 30 -4.83 3.01 14.84
C SER A 30 -5.06 2.41 13.45
N HIS A 31 -6.01 1.48 13.38
CA HIS A 31 -6.47 0.90 12.11
C HIS A 31 -7.43 1.84 11.37
N LEU A 32 -8.08 2.74 12.09
CA LEU A 32 -8.96 3.73 11.49
C LEU A 32 -8.13 4.93 11.06
N THR A 33 -8.29 5.35 9.81
CA THR A 33 -7.49 6.42 9.23
C THR A 33 -8.37 7.56 8.73
N PHE A 34 -8.03 8.78 9.14
CA PHE A 34 -8.47 10.00 8.47
C PHE A 34 -7.41 10.41 7.47
N LYS A 35 -7.75 10.50 6.20
CA LYS A 35 -6.82 10.88 5.14
C LYS A 35 -7.32 12.13 4.42
N GLU A 36 -6.47 13.12 4.29
CA GLU A 36 -6.75 14.31 3.48
C GLU A 36 -6.87 13.90 2.00
N ASP A 37 -7.94 14.31 1.34
CA ASP A 37 -8.36 13.77 0.04
C ASP A 37 -7.27 13.81 -1.03
N ASP A 38 -6.63 14.94 -1.21
CA ASP A 38 -5.63 15.11 -2.26
C ASP A 38 -4.19 14.83 -1.78
N TYR A 39 -4.04 14.31 -0.55
CA TYR A 39 -2.70 14.05 -0.02
C TYR A 39 -2.24 12.65 -0.34
N VAL A 40 -1.12 12.59 -1.06
CA VAL A 40 -0.41 11.34 -1.37
C VAL A 40 1.04 11.55 -0.96
N PRO A 41 1.58 10.74 -0.04
CA PRO A 41 3.01 10.79 0.25
C PRO A 41 3.81 10.46 -1.01
N ASP A 42 4.76 11.30 -1.39
CA ASP A 42 5.52 11.09 -2.63
C ASP A 42 6.39 9.86 -2.57
N CYS A 43 6.85 9.50 -1.37
CA CYS A 43 7.85 8.45 -1.22
C CYS A 43 7.67 7.64 0.07
N ILE A 44 8.30 6.48 0.06
CA ILE A 44 8.52 5.62 1.23
C ILE A 44 10.02 5.52 1.45
N ILE A 45 10.45 5.48 2.69
CA ILE A 45 11.85 5.26 3.05
C ILE A 45 12.09 3.76 3.16
N GLY A 46 12.93 3.24 2.28
CA GLY A 46 13.35 1.85 2.31
C GLY A 46 14.74 1.71 2.94
N LYS A 47 14.94 0.60 3.66
CA LYS A 47 16.23 0.26 4.23
C LYS A 47 16.82 -0.92 3.48
N LYS A 48 18.08 -0.80 3.08
CA LYS A 48 18.85 -1.87 2.46
C LYS A 48 20.27 -1.85 3.03
N GLU A 49 20.70 -3.00 3.57
CA GLU A 49 22.01 -3.12 4.22
C GLU A 49 22.21 -2.05 5.31
N ASP A 50 23.10 -1.09 5.11
CA ASP A 50 23.44 -0.04 6.08
C ASP A 50 22.99 1.36 5.65
N TYR A 51 22.13 1.46 4.64
CA TYR A 51 21.66 2.76 4.15
C TYR A 51 20.14 2.81 3.99
N PHE A 52 19.62 4.02 3.93
CA PHE A 52 18.23 4.31 3.62
C PHE A 52 18.14 4.90 2.22
N GLU A 53 17.07 4.55 1.50
CA GLU A 53 16.79 5.10 0.17
C GLU A 53 15.39 5.67 0.13
N ILE A 54 15.24 6.79 -0.55
CA ILE A 54 13.93 7.41 -0.79
C ILE A 54 13.36 6.77 -2.05
N ILE A 55 12.23 6.07 -1.90
CA ILE A 55 11.58 5.35 -2.99
C ILE A 55 10.28 6.06 -3.34
N ASN A 56 10.22 6.61 -4.56
CA ASN A 56 8.99 7.21 -5.05
C ASN A 56 7.95 6.12 -5.31
N TYR A 57 6.66 6.40 -5.06
CA TYR A 57 5.62 5.38 -5.22
C TYR A 57 5.52 4.85 -6.66
N HIS A 58 5.93 5.62 -7.68
CA HIS A 58 5.99 5.16 -9.07
C HIS A 58 7.00 4.02 -9.28
N GLN A 59 7.99 3.90 -8.42
CA GLN A 59 9.02 2.86 -8.50
C GLN A 59 8.59 1.55 -7.84
N ILE A 60 7.53 1.56 -7.07
CA ILE A 60 7.07 0.38 -6.32
C ILE A 60 6.37 -0.59 -7.27
N VAL A 61 6.83 -1.84 -7.30
CA VAL A 61 6.16 -2.93 -8.00
C VAL A 61 5.11 -3.55 -7.09
N TYR A 62 5.52 -3.98 -5.91
CA TYR A 62 4.61 -4.47 -4.88
C TYR A 62 5.29 -4.45 -3.51
N VAL A 63 4.48 -4.55 -2.48
CA VAL A 63 4.92 -4.68 -1.10
C VAL A 63 4.32 -5.94 -0.53
N GLU A 64 5.13 -6.71 0.19
CA GLU A 64 4.69 -7.93 0.85
C GLU A 64 5.11 -7.95 2.31
N SER A 65 4.37 -8.70 3.12
CA SER A 65 4.71 -8.91 4.52
C SER A 65 4.96 -10.38 4.82
N PHE A 66 5.98 -10.64 5.64
CA PHE A 66 6.29 -11.94 6.20
C PHE A 66 6.40 -11.77 7.72
N GLY A 67 5.37 -12.16 8.47
CA GLY A 67 5.34 -11.90 9.91
C GLY A 67 5.44 -10.40 10.18
N ASN A 68 6.51 -9.98 10.86
CA ASN A 68 6.76 -8.57 11.18
C ASN A 68 7.57 -7.84 10.10
N ASP A 69 8.12 -8.56 9.13
CA ASP A 69 8.93 -7.97 8.07
C ASP A 69 8.04 -7.50 6.92
N LYS A 70 8.32 -6.31 6.41
CA LYS A 70 7.67 -5.75 5.23
C LYS A 70 8.73 -5.46 4.19
N ILE A 71 8.55 -6.01 3.00
CA ILE A 71 9.51 -5.93 1.90
C ILE A 71 8.87 -5.18 0.74
N LEU A 72 9.52 -4.12 0.30
CA LEU A 72 9.13 -3.34 -0.86
C LEU A 72 10.00 -3.76 -2.05
N HIS A 73 9.35 -4.08 -3.17
CA HIS A 73 10.02 -4.49 -4.39
C HIS A 73 9.95 -3.38 -5.44
N THR A 74 11.09 -3.02 -6.00
CA THR A 74 11.19 -2.18 -7.19
C THR A 74 11.55 -3.06 -8.40
N LEU A 75 11.80 -2.45 -9.55
CA LEU A 75 12.21 -3.20 -10.75
C LEU A 75 13.54 -3.92 -10.56
N THR A 76 14.42 -3.41 -9.72
CA THR A 76 15.81 -3.91 -9.59
C THR A 76 16.19 -4.35 -8.18
N ASP A 77 15.50 -3.87 -7.16
CA ASP A 77 15.93 -4.03 -5.77
C ASP A 77 14.79 -4.36 -4.83
N THR A 78 15.15 -4.74 -3.61
CA THR A 78 14.23 -4.94 -2.51
C THR A 78 14.68 -4.14 -1.28
N PHE A 79 13.73 -3.69 -0.48
CA PHE A 79 13.99 -2.86 0.70
C PHE A 79 13.08 -3.30 1.84
N SER A 80 13.58 -3.18 3.06
CA SER A 80 12.73 -3.26 4.25
C SER A 80 12.06 -1.91 4.46
N ILE A 81 10.79 -1.92 4.83
CA ILE A 81 10.02 -0.71 5.12
C ILE A 81 9.32 -0.83 6.47
N SER A 82 8.93 0.30 7.03
CA SER A 82 8.20 0.34 8.32
C SER A 82 6.69 0.33 8.14
N GLU A 83 6.19 0.75 6.97
CA GLU A 83 4.76 0.83 6.69
C GLU A 83 4.15 -0.57 6.63
N LYS A 84 2.97 -0.72 7.23
CA LYS A 84 2.20 -1.97 7.17
C LYS A 84 1.46 -2.06 5.83
N ILE A 85 1.04 -3.27 5.46
CA ILE A 85 0.35 -3.52 4.19
C ILE A 85 -0.89 -2.62 4.04
N TYR A 86 -1.73 -2.54 5.08
CA TYR A 86 -2.93 -1.70 5.01
C TYR A 86 -2.60 -0.20 4.92
N GLU A 87 -1.44 0.23 5.44
CA GLU A 87 -1.01 1.62 5.33
C GLU A 87 -0.61 1.95 3.89
N VAL A 88 0.15 1.08 3.25
CA VAL A 88 0.53 1.25 1.84
C VAL A 88 -0.72 1.24 0.94
N GLU A 89 -1.63 0.32 1.19
CA GLU A 89 -2.91 0.26 0.48
C GLU A 89 -3.66 1.58 0.60
N GLY A 90 -3.80 2.10 1.82
CA GLY A 90 -4.53 3.35 2.08
C GLY A 90 -3.84 4.58 1.49
N MET A 91 -2.51 4.67 1.61
CA MET A 91 -1.75 5.81 1.09
C MET A 91 -1.89 5.96 -0.43
N TYR A 92 -1.84 4.86 -1.15
CA TYR A 92 -1.76 4.87 -2.61
C TYR A 92 -2.99 4.31 -3.31
N LEU A 93 -4.11 4.22 -2.60
CA LEU A 93 -5.37 3.69 -3.14
C LEU A 93 -5.76 4.38 -4.46
N ASN A 94 -5.68 5.71 -4.50
CA ASN A 94 -6.03 6.50 -5.68
C ASN A 94 -4.91 6.54 -6.72
N GLN A 95 -3.77 5.92 -6.45
CA GLN A 95 -2.63 5.84 -7.36
C GLN A 95 -2.52 4.48 -8.06
N GLY A 96 -3.55 3.65 -7.92
CA GLY A 96 -3.58 2.35 -8.58
C GLY A 96 -2.97 1.21 -7.79
N PHE A 97 -2.83 1.36 -6.48
CA PHE A 97 -2.40 0.27 -5.61
C PHE A 97 -3.60 -0.57 -5.21
N ILE A 98 -3.45 -1.89 -5.33
CA ILE A 98 -4.52 -2.86 -5.11
C ILE A 98 -4.02 -3.94 -4.17
N ARG A 99 -4.78 -4.21 -3.11
CA ARG A 99 -4.48 -5.35 -2.24
C ARG A 99 -4.96 -6.63 -2.90
N ILE A 100 -4.10 -7.63 -3.00
CA ILE A 100 -4.39 -8.90 -3.68
C ILE A 100 -4.37 -10.11 -2.75
N SER A 101 -3.93 -9.91 -1.51
CA SER A 101 -3.98 -10.92 -0.46
C SER A 101 -3.85 -10.23 0.89
N LYS A 102 -3.90 -11.00 1.98
CA LYS A 102 -3.65 -10.44 3.31
C LYS A 102 -2.27 -9.81 3.44
N SER A 103 -1.30 -10.31 2.67
CA SER A 103 0.11 -9.96 2.81
C SER A 103 0.71 -9.22 1.63
N ILE A 104 -0.06 -8.93 0.58
CA ILE A 104 0.49 -8.30 -0.64
C ILE A 104 -0.41 -7.19 -1.14
N VAL A 105 0.21 -6.03 -1.42
CA VAL A 105 -0.38 -4.92 -2.15
C VAL A 105 0.48 -4.62 -3.37
N ILE A 106 -0.15 -4.49 -4.54
CA ILE A 106 0.56 -4.27 -5.81
C ILE A 106 0.27 -2.89 -6.38
N ASN A 107 1.17 -2.43 -7.23
CA ASN A 107 0.95 -1.30 -8.12
C ASN A 107 0.45 -1.85 -9.46
N LYS A 108 -0.81 -1.58 -9.83
CA LYS A 108 -1.39 -2.12 -11.07
C LYS A 108 -0.64 -1.68 -12.32
N LYS A 109 0.04 -0.54 -12.31
CA LYS A 109 0.86 -0.06 -13.43
C LYS A 109 2.09 -0.91 -13.66
N MET A 110 2.47 -1.73 -12.70
CA MET A 110 3.60 -2.64 -12.77
C MET A 110 3.21 -4.07 -13.13
N ILE A 111 1.96 -4.31 -13.49
CA ILE A 111 1.52 -5.62 -14.00
C ILE A 111 1.92 -5.72 -15.47
N SER A 112 2.62 -6.80 -15.84
CA SER A 112 2.97 -7.12 -17.22
C SER A 112 1.91 -8.00 -17.88
N LYS A 113 1.49 -9.08 -17.20
CA LYS A 113 0.50 -10.02 -17.73
C LYS A 113 -0.41 -10.53 -16.63
N ILE A 114 -1.66 -10.82 -16.99
CA ILE A 114 -2.67 -11.39 -16.10
C ILE A 114 -3.15 -12.69 -16.71
N LYS A 115 -3.06 -13.79 -15.96
CA LYS A 115 -3.49 -15.11 -16.41
C LYS A 115 -4.53 -15.69 -15.46
N PRO A 116 -5.77 -15.88 -15.94
CA PRO A 116 -6.77 -16.61 -15.14
C PRO A 116 -6.31 -18.05 -14.92
N MET A 117 -6.50 -18.53 -13.71
CA MET A 117 -6.13 -19.88 -13.29
C MET A 117 -7.36 -20.64 -12.86
N LEU A 118 -7.26 -21.97 -12.75
CA LEU A 118 -8.29 -22.78 -12.12
C LEU A 118 -8.46 -22.39 -10.64
N ASN A 119 -9.61 -22.73 -10.06
CA ASN A 119 -9.94 -22.46 -8.65
C ASN A 119 -10.05 -20.98 -8.29
N SER A 120 -10.50 -20.15 -9.24
CA SER A 120 -10.75 -18.71 -9.00
C SER A 120 -9.53 -17.97 -8.52
N LYS A 121 -8.35 -18.31 -9.05
CA LYS A 121 -7.11 -17.58 -8.83
C LYS A 121 -6.66 -16.89 -10.10
N TYR A 122 -6.00 -15.75 -9.94
CA TYR A 122 -5.35 -15.05 -11.05
C TYR A 122 -3.86 -14.99 -10.78
N GLN A 123 -3.08 -15.32 -11.81
CA GLN A 123 -1.63 -15.22 -11.78
C GLN A 123 -1.21 -13.90 -12.41
N LEU A 124 -0.36 -13.16 -11.73
CA LEU A 124 0.17 -11.90 -12.22
C LEU A 124 1.67 -12.05 -12.49
N LEU A 125 2.09 -11.69 -13.70
CA LEU A 125 3.49 -11.47 -14.00
C LEU A 125 3.76 -9.98 -13.85
N MET A 126 4.63 -9.62 -12.92
CA MET A 126 4.99 -8.23 -12.67
C MET A 126 6.15 -7.81 -13.57
N LYS A 127 6.34 -6.50 -13.74
CA LYS A 127 7.41 -5.96 -14.60
C LYS A 127 8.82 -6.25 -14.10
N ASN A 128 8.97 -6.63 -12.82
CA ASN A 128 10.25 -7.10 -12.28
C ASN A 128 10.46 -8.61 -12.46
N ASN A 129 9.65 -9.27 -13.31
CA ASN A 129 9.67 -10.69 -13.62
C ASN A 129 9.27 -11.63 -12.47
N THR A 130 8.70 -11.09 -11.41
CA THR A 130 8.13 -11.93 -10.34
C THR A 130 6.71 -12.36 -10.70
N THR A 131 6.35 -13.55 -10.27
CA THR A 131 5.00 -14.11 -10.41
C THR A 131 4.34 -14.12 -9.05
N ILE A 132 3.17 -13.50 -8.95
CA ILE A 132 2.38 -13.46 -7.73
C ILE A 132 0.93 -13.80 -8.05
N TYR A 133 0.14 -14.11 -7.02
CA TYR A 133 -1.23 -14.60 -7.19
C TYR A 133 -2.22 -13.74 -6.43
N VAL A 134 -3.35 -13.44 -7.09
CA VAL A 134 -4.49 -12.80 -6.41
C VAL A 134 -5.25 -13.89 -5.69
N SER A 135 -5.42 -13.75 -4.37
CA SER A 135 -6.17 -14.72 -3.59
C SER A 135 -7.67 -14.57 -3.84
N ARG A 136 -8.41 -15.65 -3.60
CA ARG A 136 -9.85 -15.74 -3.88
C ARG A 136 -10.65 -14.60 -3.26
N ASN A 137 -10.36 -14.26 -2.02
CA ASN A 137 -11.11 -13.22 -1.30
C ASN A 137 -10.87 -11.80 -1.84
N TYR A 138 -9.82 -11.60 -2.62
CA TYR A 138 -9.45 -10.30 -3.18
C TYR A 138 -9.72 -10.21 -4.68
N LEU A 139 -10.18 -11.30 -5.31
CA LEU A 139 -10.32 -11.38 -6.75
C LEU A 139 -11.36 -10.40 -7.30
N GLN A 140 -12.51 -10.27 -6.64
CA GLN A 140 -13.58 -9.39 -7.08
C GLN A 140 -13.10 -7.93 -7.10
N ASN A 141 -12.48 -7.48 -6.01
CA ASN A 141 -11.93 -6.13 -5.91
C ASN A 141 -10.84 -5.89 -6.96
N PHE A 142 -9.97 -6.88 -7.17
CA PHE A 142 -8.93 -6.81 -8.19
C PHE A 142 -9.53 -6.62 -9.59
N LYS A 143 -10.50 -7.44 -9.97
CA LYS A 143 -11.17 -7.34 -11.26
C LYS A 143 -11.81 -5.97 -11.48
N GLU A 144 -12.50 -5.45 -10.48
CA GLU A 144 -13.13 -4.13 -10.55
C GLU A 144 -12.10 -3.03 -10.77
N ASN A 145 -10.96 -3.11 -10.09
CA ASN A 145 -9.92 -2.09 -10.17
C ASN A 145 -9.16 -2.10 -11.50
N ILE A 146 -9.08 -3.22 -12.18
CA ILE A 146 -8.38 -3.30 -13.47
C ILE A 146 -9.32 -3.34 -14.68
N GLY A 147 -10.63 -3.42 -14.46
CA GLY A 147 -11.63 -3.39 -15.52
C GLY A 147 -11.90 -4.74 -16.18
N LEU A 148 -11.71 -5.84 -15.46
CA LEU A 148 -12.02 -7.18 -15.96
C LEU A 148 -13.44 -7.65 -15.60
#